data_40b244e409399dee690bfb93760f1978
#
_entry.id   40b244e409399dee690bfb93760f1978
#
_cell.length_a   1.000
_cell.length_b   1.000
_cell.length_c   1.000
_cell.angle_alpha   90.00
_cell.angle_beta   90.00
_cell.angle_gamma   90.00
#
_symmetry.space_group_name_H-M   'P 1'
#
loop_
_entity.id
_entity.type
_entity.pdbx_description
1 polymer ?
#
loop_
_entity_poly.entity_id
_entity_poly.type
_entity_poly.pdbx_seq_one_letter_code
_entity_poly.pdbx_strand_id
1 'polypeptide(L)'
;GTYSQNVEVRPGLSNYIEKGIENASLCLEYVSSDYAIGQFALQAMKNKKEASFFMKRSLNWKNLYDPSTRWLRSRHNHDLNWKHPDHDWREATKENYFWMVPHNLETLIGGKKAASNRLDSLFVRLNAGYDDHYFAAGNEPDFQVPWIYNWTDRPYKTSETVHRILNEMYTSKADGMPGNDDCGAMGSWYVFASIGLYPMIPGIAGFSVSLPYFNNITLHFPKGKLKIKGGDFSKSYINGMKINDVKS
;
A
#
# COMPACT_ATOMS: atom_id res chain seq x y z
N GLY A 1 26.80 -7.13 7.66
CA GLY A 1 26.72 -6.40 8.88
C GLY A 1 26.53 -7.38 10.03
N THR A 2 27.36 -7.28 11.07
CA THR A 2 27.20 -8.05 12.30
C THR A 2 25.99 -7.46 13.03
N TYR A 3 24.86 -8.10 12.87
CA TYR A 3 23.74 -7.84 13.77
C TYR A 3 24.11 -8.33 15.17
N SER A 4 23.77 -7.54 16.18
CA SER A 4 23.85 -7.98 17.55
C SER A 4 23.12 -9.32 17.66
N GLN A 5 23.74 -10.32 18.24
CA GLN A 5 23.15 -11.66 18.41
C GLN A 5 21.84 -11.64 19.21
N ASN A 6 21.49 -10.53 19.83
CA ASN A 6 20.31 -10.34 20.66
C ASN A 6 19.18 -9.52 20.00
N VAL A 7 19.33 -9.12 18.72
CA VAL A 7 18.30 -8.38 18.01
C VAL A 7 17.67 -9.29 16.97
N GLU A 8 16.44 -9.68 17.19
CA GLU A 8 15.66 -10.39 16.19
C GLU A 8 15.36 -9.42 15.03
N VAL A 9 15.94 -9.69 13.87
CA VAL A 9 15.76 -8.88 12.66
C VAL A 9 14.33 -9.00 12.10
N ARG A 10 13.62 -10.06 12.49
CA ARG A 10 12.24 -10.36 12.08
C ARG A 10 11.47 -10.88 13.28
N PRO A 11 11.03 -9.99 14.16
CA PRO A 11 10.37 -10.36 15.41
C PRO A 11 9.11 -11.18 15.12
N GLY A 12 8.89 -12.23 15.90
CA GLY A 12 7.71 -13.08 15.79
C GLY A 12 7.62 -13.95 14.52
N LEU A 13 8.67 -14.02 13.68
CA LEU A 13 8.64 -14.80 12.45
C LEU A 13 8.36 -16.29 12.70
N SER A 14 8.89 -16.88 13.76
CA SER A 14 8.63 -18.28 14.13
C SER A 14 7.14 -18.52 14.37
N ASN A 15 6.49 -17.66 15.13
CA ASN A 15 5.04 -17.74 15.38
C ASN A 15 4.23 -17.61 14.09
N TYR A 16 4.60 -16.64 13.23
CA TYR A 16 3.95 -16.45 11.95
C TYR A 16 4.09 -17.69 11.05
N ILE A 17 5.26 -18.33 11.02
CA ILE A 17 5.51 -19.54 10.22
C ILE A 17 4.70 -20.72 10.77
N GLU A 18 4.72 -20.93 12.08
CA GLU A 18 4.14 -22.11 12.73
C GLU A 18 2.61 -22.00 12.87
N LYS A 19 2.12 -20.82 13.25
CA LYS A 19 0.72 -20.60 13.61
C LYS A 19 -0.07 -19.79 12.56
N GLY A 20 0.64 -19.18 11.58
CA GLY A 20 0.04 -18.31 10.58
C GLY A 20 -0.42 -16.96 11.13
N ILE A 21 0.05 -16.58 12.31
CA ILE A 21 -0.35 -15.35 12.99
C ILE A 21 0.78 -14.82 13.87
N GLU A 22 0.86 -13.50 13.96
CA GLU A 22 1.65 -12.73 14.89
C GLU A 22 0.82 -11.49 15.27
N ASN A 23 1.38 -10.47 15.94
CA ASN A 23 0.65 -9.22 16.08
C ASN A 23 0.21 -8.69 14.70
N ALA A 24 -0.85 -7.89 14.68
CA ALA A 24 -1.52 -7.54 13.42
C ALA A 24 -0.59 -6.86 12.41
N SER A 25 0.22 -5.88 12.84
CA SER A 25 1.17 -5.18 11.95
C SER A 25 2.17 -6.14 11.33
N LEU A 26 2.86 -6.94 12.17
CA LEU A 26 3.88 -7.90 11.69
C LEU A 26 3.27 -8.96 10.78
N CYS A 27 2.07 -9.45 11.10
CA CYS A 27 1.38 -10.42 10.25
C CYS A 27 1.14 -9.84 8.84
N LEU A 28 0.71 -8.58 8.75
CA LEU A 28 0.45 -7.92 7.46
C LEU A 28 1.73 -7.64 6.68
N GLU A 29 2.81 -7.24 7.35
CA GLU A 29 4.13 -7.10 6.73
C GLU A 29 4.62 -8.42 6.16
N TYR A 30 4.49 -9.51 6.90
CA TYR A 30 4.93 -10.82 6.46
C TYR A 30 4.08 -11.37 5.30
N VAL A 31 2.77 -11.16 5.28
CA VAL A 31 1.93 -11.61 4.15
C VAL A 31 2.25 -10.85 2.87
N SER A 32 2.54 -9.56 2.94
CA SER A 32 2.97 -8.75 1.80
C SER A 32 4.34 -9.23 1.28
N SER A 33 5.27 -9.48 2.19
CA SER A 33 6.60 -10.04 1.87
C SER A 33 6.49 -11.42 1.24
N ASP A 34 5.67 -12.31 1.78
CA ASP A 34 5.43 -13.64 1.24
C ASP A 34 4.87 -13.59 -0.17
N TYR A 35 3.93 -12.68 -0.42
CA TYR A 35 3.41 -12.50 -1.77
C TYR A 35 4.51 -12.08 -2.75
N ALA A 36 5.33 -11.10 -2.39
CA ALA A 36 6.44 -10.63 -3.21
C ALA A 36 7.47 -11.75 -3.47
N ILE A 37 7.83 -12.54 -2.45
CA ILE A 37 8.71 -13.70 -2.59
C ILE A 37 8.09 -14.75 -3.52
N GLY A 38 6.80 -15.02 -3.37
CA GLY A 38 6.07 -15.94 -4.24
C GLY A 38 6.09 -15.51 -5.71
N GLN A 39 5.91 -14.21 -5.98
CA GLN A 39 6.03 -13.64 -7.32
C GLN A 39 7.47 -13.76 -7.87
N PHE A 40 8.46 -13.44 -7.06
CA PHE A 40 9.86 -13.60 -7.45
C PHE A 40 10.19 -15.06 -7.78
N ALA A 41 9.77 -15.99 -6.93
CA ALA A 41 9.96 -17.42 -7.18
C ALA A 41 9.30 -17.87 -8.50
N LEU A 42 8.11 -17.37 -8.79
CA LEU A 42 7.38 -17.70 -10.02
C LEU A 42 8.02 -17.05 -11.26
N GLN A 43 8.27 -15.75 -11.21
CA GLN A 43 8.63 -14.96 -12.39
C GLN A 43 10.13 -15.02 -12.71
N ALA A 44 10.99 -14.89 -11.70
CA ALA A 44 12.44 -14.86 -11.86
C ALA A 44 13.08 -16.25 -11.75
N MET A 45 12.77 -16.98 -10.69
CA MET A 45 13.38 -18.29 -10.43
C MET A 45 12.72 -19.44 -11.20
N LYS A 46 11.51 -19.23 -11.74
CA LYS A 46 10.69 -20.28 -12.39
C LYS A 46 10.40 -21.48 -11.46
N ASN A 47 10.44 -21.27 -10.15
CA ASN A 47 10.23 -22.31 -9.14
C ASN A 47 8.77 -22.30 -8.67
N LYS A 48 7.94 -23.12 -9.31
CA LYS A 48 6.50 -23.21 -9.00
C LYS A 48 6.22 -23.73 -7.57
N LYS A 49 7.09 -24.59 -7.03
CA LYS A 49 6.91 -25.15 -5.68
C LYS A 49 7.05 -24.07 -4.62
N GLU A 50 8.14 -23.30 -4.66
CA GLU A 50 8.35 -22.16 -3.76
C GLU A 50 7.28 -21.08 -3.96
N ALA A 51 6.95 -20.77 -5.20
CA ALA A 51 5.89 -19.82 -5.51
C ALA A 51 4.56 -20.20 -4.84
N SER A 52 4.14 -21.47 -5.00
CA SER A 52 2.90 -21.98 -4.39
C SER A 52 2.94 -21.92 -2.87
N PHE A 53 4.07 -22.25 -2.26
CA PHE A 53 4.24 -22.18 -0.81
C PHE A 53 4.05 -20.75 -0.27
N PHE A 54 4.78 -19.80 -0.81
CA PHE A 54 4.71 -18.41 -0.36
C PHE A 54 3.37 -17.75 -0.70
N MET A 55 2.79 -18.02 -1.88
CA MET A 55 1.46 -17.54 -2.24
C MET A 55 0.38 -18.06 -1.28
N LYS A 56 0.46 -19.31 -0.85
CA LYS A 56 -0.45 -19.86 0.14
C LYS A 56 -0.30 -19.15 1.48
N ARG A 57 0.96 -18.95 1.94
CA ARG A 57 1.23 -18.30 3.22
C ARG A 57 0.85 -16.82 3.21
N SER A 58 0.92 -16.14 2.07
CA SER A 58 0.46 -14.75 1.93
C SER A 58 -1.04 -14.56 2.18
N LEU A 59 -1.80 -15.64 2.28
CA LEU A 59 -3.21 -15.59 2.66
C LEU A 59 -3.45 -15.57 4.18
N ASN A 60 -2.40 -15.60 5.00
CA ASN A 60 -2.51 -15.59 6.45
C ASN A 60 -3.16 -14.30 7.01
N TRP A 61 -3.25 -13.22 6.23
CA TRP A 61 -4.06 -12.06 6.60
C TRP A 61 -5.51 -12.42 6.94
N LYS A 62 -6.05 -13.53 6.39
CA LYS A 62 -7.39 -14.03 6.68
C LYS A 62 -7.57 -14.42 8.15
N ASN A 63 -6.48 -14.76 8.83
CA ASN A 63 -6.49 -15.05 10.27
C ASN A 63 -6.79 -13.79 11.11
N LEU A 64 -6.57 -12.61 10.57
CA LEU A 64 -6.90 -11.32 11.18
C LEU A 64 -8.27 -10.79 10.73
N TYR A 65 -8.85 -11.33 9.68
CA TYR A 65 -10.11 -10.83 9.13
C TYR A 65 -11.30 -11.30 9.96
N ASP A 66 -12.04 -10.34 10.49
CA ASP A 66 -13.28 -10.60 11.22
C ASP A 66 -14.49 -10.39 10.30
N PRO A 67 -15.17 -11.44 9.87
CA PRO A 67 -16.30 -11.34 8.95
C PRO A 67 -17.52 -10.62 9.56
N SER A 68 -17.64 -10.57 10.89
CA SER A 68 -18.76 -9.90 11.55
C SER A 68 -18.66 -8.39 11.47
N THR A 69 -17.46 -7.85 11.55
CA THR A 69 -17.16 -6.42 11.45
C THR A 69 -16.66 -6.01 10.06
N ARG A 70 -16.17 -6.97 9.28
CA ARG A 70 -15.48 -6.79 8.00
C ARG A 70 -14.22 -5.92 8.13
N TRP A 71 -13.53 -6.03 9.27
CA TRP A 71 -12.26 -5.38 9.54
C TRP A 71 -11.17 -6.41 9.79
N LEU A 72 -9.92 -5.99 9.62
CA LEU A 72 -8.79 -6.68 10.21
C LEU A 72 -8.75 -6.34 11.70
N ARG A 73 -8.56 -7.34 12.53
CA ARG A 73 -8.54 -7.18 13.99
C ARG A 73 -7.34 -7.90 14.58
N SER A 74 -6.83 -7.33 15.65
CA SER A 74 -5.77 -7.95 16.41
C SER A 74 -6.18 -9.32 16.96
N ARG A 75 -5.27 -10.28 16.87
CA ARG A 75 -5.36 -11.59 17.51
C ARG A 75 -4.01 -11.90 18.15
N HIS A 76 -4.01 -12.36 19.38
CA HIS A 76 -2.78 -12.80 20.00
C HIS A 76 -2.41 -14.23 19.57
N ASN A 77 -1.11 -14.51 19.48
CA ASN A 77 -0.49 -15.79 19.09
C ASN A 77 -1.06 -17.03 19.75
N HIS A 78 -1.56 -16.92 20.98
CA HIS A 78 -1.96 -18.06 21.80
C HIS A 78 -3.45 -18.15 22.02
N ASP A 79 -4.19 -17.15 21.57
CA ASP A 79 -5.62 -17.05 21.78
C ASP A 79 -6.30 -16.66 20.48
N LEU A 80 -7.05 -17.58 19.90
CA LEU A 80 -7.81 -17.33 18.69
C LEU A 80 -9.00 -16.38 18.91
N ASN A 81 -9.21 -15.92 20.14
CA ASN A 81 -10.22 -14.94 20.45
C ASN A 81 -9.77 -13.54 20.00
N TRP A 82 -10.71 -12.77 19.49
CA TRP A 82 -10.49 -11.38 19.17
C TRP A 82 -10.20 -10.60 20.44
N LYS A 83 -9.00 -10.05 20.59
CA LYS A 83 -8.66 -9.23 21.74
C LYS A 83 -8.95 -7.75 21.51
N HIS A 84 -9.35 -7.10 22.54
CA HIS A 84 -9.33 -5.66 22.70
C HIS A 84 -7.93 -5.20 23.06
N PRO A 85 -7.66 -3.98 22.81
CA PRO A 85 -7.80 -3.13 21.65
C PRO A 85 -6.50 -3.00 20.89
N ASP A 86 -6.46 -2.24 19.92
CA ASP A 86 -5.54 -1.65 18.97
C ASP A 86 -4.03 -1.50 19.32
N HIS A 87 -3.47 -2.22 20.30
CA HIS A 87 -2.02 -2.18 20.64
C HIS A 87 -1.11 -2.98 19.69
N ASP A 88 -1.71 -3.72 18.76
CA ASP A 88 -0.97 -4.54 17.79
C ASP A 88 -0.71 -3.80 16.47
N TRP A 89 -1.04 -2.52 16.40
CA TRP A 89 -0.83 -1.67 15.24
C TRP A 89 0.39 -0.78 15.46
N ARG A 90 1.46 -1.05 14.74
CA ARG A 90 2.71 -0.32 14.89
C ARG A 90 2.61 1.06 14.25
N GLU A 91 2.69 2.12 15.06
CA GLU A 91 2.70 3.51 14.59
C GLU A 91 1.50 3.87 13.70
N ALA A 92 0.36 3.19 13.89
CA ALA A 92 -0.84 3.38 13.10
C ALA A 92 -2.06 2.75 13.76
N THR A 93 -3.20 2.81 13.11
CA THR A 93 -4.44 2.18 13.55
C THR A 93 -4.86 1.03 12.60
N LYS A 94 -5.91 0.30 12.96
CA LYS A 94 -6.50 -0.72 12.06
C LYS A 94 -7.02 -0.12 10.77
N GLU A 95 -7.45 1.14 10.77
CA GLU A 95 -7.96 1.83 9.61
C GLU A 95 -6.86 2.09 8.57
N ASN A 96 -5.63 2.37 9.01
CA ASN A 96 -4.46 2.50 8.15
C ASN A 96 -3.99 1.12 7.66
N TYR A 97 -3.75 0.19 8.58
CA TYR A 97 -3.25 -1.15 8.23
C TYR A 97 -4.23 -2.01 7.45
N PHE A 98 -5.53 -1.71 7.46
CA PHE A 98 -6.54 -2.46 6.69
C PHE A 98 -6.15 -2.65 5.22
N TRP A 99 -5.42 -1.72 4.65
CA TRP A 99 -5.07 -1.68 3.24
C TRP A 99 -3.73 -2.34 2.90
N MET A 100 -3.01 -2.87 3.90
CA MET A 100 -1.71 -3.54 3.74
C MET A 100 -1.77 -4.92 3.06
N VAL A 101 -2.87 -5.22 2.37
CA VAL A 101 -3.07 -6.43 1.58
C VAL A 101 -3.38 -6.07 0.12
N PRO A 102 -2.54 -5.28 -0.56
CA PRO A 102 -2.84 -4.79 -1.91
C PRO A 102 -2.93 -5.90 -2.96
N HIS A 103 -2.33 -7.05 -2.69
CA HIS A 103 -2.35 -8.23 -3.54
C HIS A 103 -3.65 -9.03 -3.47
N ASN A 104 -4.57 -8.71 -2.56
CA ASN A 104 -5.84 -9.44 -2.37
C ASN A 104 -7.02 -8.51 -2.06
N LEU A 105 -7.03 -7.33 -2.66
CA LEU A 105 -8.02 -6.28 -2.41
C LEU A 105 -9.45 -6.73 -2.67
N GLU A 106 -9.70 -7.46 -3.74
CA GLU A 106 -11.05 -7.91 -4.11
C GLU A 106 -11.70 -8.72 -2.98
N THR A 107 -10.93 -9.60 -2.35
CA THR A 107 -11.43 -10.40 -1.21
C THR A 107 -11.54 -9.56 0.06
N LEU A 108 -10.56 -8.68 0.32
CA LEU A 108 -10.48 -7.86 1.53
C LEU A 108 -11.60 -6.83 1.59
N ILE A 109 -11.85 -6.16 0.49
CA ILE A 109 -12.72 -4.98 0.42
C ILE A 109 -14.18 -5.31 0.78
N GLY A 110 -14.67 -6.50 0.45
CA GLY A 110 -16.05 -6.87 0.75
C GLY A 110 -17.11 -6.06 0.00
N GLY A 111 -16.72 -5.41 -1.10
CA GLY A 111 -17.58 -4.63 -1.98
C GLY A 111 -17.05 -3.23 -2.27
N LYS A 112 -17.10 -2.83 -3.53
CA LYS A 112 -16.51 -1.58 -4.05
C LYS A 112 -17.03 -0.32 -3.36
N LYS A 113 -18.35 -0.25 -3.12
CA LYS A 113 -18.97 0.89 -2.44
C LYS A 113 -18.59 0.97 -0.95
N ALA A 114 -18.48 -0.16 -0.28
CA ALA A 114 -18.05 -0.18 1.11
C ALA A 114 -16.59 0.29 1.23
N ALA A 115 -15.74 -0.11 0.29
CA ALA A 115 -14.35 0.33 0.22
C ALA A 115 -14.24 1.83 -0.01
N SER A 116 -14.94 2.39 -1.00
CA SER A 116 -14.87 3.83 -1.26
C SER A 116 -15.38 4.66 -0.07
N ASN A 117 -16.41 4.19 0.63
CA ASN A 117 -16.88 4.89 1.84
C ASN A 117 -15.84 4.85 2.97
N ARG A 118 -15.12 3.74 3.16
CA ARG A 118 -14.03 3.68 4.14
C ARG A 118 -12.87 4.59 3.77
N LEU A 119 -12.49 4.60 2.50
CA LEU A 119 -11.46 5.52 1.99
C LEU A 119 -11.87 6.98 2.17
N ASP A 120 -13.12 7.32 1.87
CA ASP A 120 -13.64 8.68 2.08
C ASP A 120 -13.52 9.10 3.55
N SER A 121 -13.78 8.20 4.49
CA SER A 121 -13.61 8.47 5.92
C SER A 121 -12.13 8.62 6.31
N LEU A 122 -11.26 7.79 5.76
CA LEU A 122 -9.82 7.84 6.01
C LEU A 122 -9.21 9.16 5.52
N PHE A 123 -9.57 9.61 4.33
CA PHE A 123 -9.04 10.80 3.68
C PHE A 123 -9.70 12.12 4.11
N VAL A 124 -10.49 12.13 5.17
CA VAL A 124 -10.99 13.40 5.77
C VAL A 124 -9.83 14.26 6.26
N ARG A 125 -8.78 13.64 6.81
CA ARG A 125 -7.51 14.28 7.16
C ARG A 125 -6.38 13.59 6.40
N LEU A 126 -5.33 14.35 6.04
CA LEU A 126 -4.22 13.86 5.21
C LEU A 126 -2.90 13.67 5.97
N ASN A 127 -2.80 14.12 7.20
CA ASN A 127 -1.61 13.95 8.04
C ASN A 127 -2.04 13.75 9.49
N ALA A 128 -2.66 12.61 9.74
CA ALA A 128 -3.08 12.23 11.07
C ALA A 128 -1.89 11.75 11.91
N GLY A 129 -2.02 11.84 13.21
CA GLY A 129 -1.12 11.18 14.15
C GLY A 129 -1.27 9.66 14.12
N TYR A 130 -0.31 8.96 14.69
CA TYR A 130 -0.29 7.49 14.68
C TYR A 130 -1.48 6.82 15.41
N ASP A 131 -2.15 7.54 16.29
CA ASP A 131 -3.33 7.05 17.03
C ASP A 131 -4.66 7.54 16.42
N ASP A 132 -4.59 8.31 15.33
CA ASP A 132 -5.77 8.83 14.65
C ASP A 132 -6.28 7.87 13.57
N HIS A 133 -7.60 7.80 13.41
CA HIS A 133 -8.26 6.93 12.42
C HIS A 133 -8.30 7.51 10.99
N TYR A 134 -7.34 8.37 10.65
CA TYR A 134 -7.25 9.06 9.36
C TYR A 134 -5.95 8.75 8.65
N PHE A 135 -5.86 9.14 7.40
CA PHE A 135 -4.69 8.94 6.57
C PHE A 135 -3.45 9.64 7.16
N ALA A 136 -2.36 8.91 7.26
CA ALA A 136 -1.07 9.39 7.74
C ALA A 136 -0.08 9.48 6.56
N ALA A 137 -0.01 10.62 5.92
CA ALA A 137 0.83 10.84 4.73
C ALA A 137 2.32 10.55 4.97
N GLY A 138 2.78 10.64 6.20
CA GLY A 138 4.16 10.39 6.61
C GLY A 138 4.45 8.97 7.06
N ASN A 139 3.54 8.01 6.82
CA ASN A 139 3.70 6.63 7.30
C ASN A 139 3.50 5.61 6.18
N GLU A 140 4.43 4.66 6.06
CA GLU A 140 4.52 3.69 4.96
C GLU A 140 3.28 2.78 4.79
N PRO A 141 2.57 2.34 5.83
CA PRO A 141 1.35 1.56 5.67
C PRO A 141 0.30 2.23 4.77
N ASP A 142 0.33 3.56 4.69
CA ASP A 142 -0.63 4.36 3.94
C ASP A 142 -0.18 4.71 2.50
N PHE A 143 1.06 4.45 2.12
CA PHE A 143 1.61 4.90 0.84
C PHE A 143 0.85 4.44 -0.39
N GLN A 144 0.36 3.21 -0.44
CA GLN A 144 -0.40 2.66 -1.56
C GLN A 144 -1.89 3.02 -1.51
N VAL A 145 -2.40 3.50 -0.36
CA VAL A 145 -3.85 3.62 -0.09
C VAL A 145 -4.57 4.57 -1.06
N PRO A 146 -4.01 5.71 -1.49
CA PRO A 146 -4.67 6.59 -2.46
C PRO A 146 -5.04 5.89 -3.78
N TRP A 147 -4.22 4.94 -4.23
CA TRP A 147 -4.47 4.20 -5.48
C TRP A 147 -5.50 3.08 -5.35
N ILE A 148 -5.92 2.74 -4.14
CA ILE A 148 -6.96 1.73 -3.91
C ILE A 148 -8.32 2.17 -4.48
N TYR A 149 -8.57 3.46 -4.59
CA TYR A 149 -9.78 3.95 -5.26
C TYR A 149 -9.95 3.40 -6.69
N ASN A 150 -8.87 3.08 -7.41
CA ASN A 150 -8.94 2.44 -8.72
C ASN A 150 -9.71 1.11 -8.72
N TRP A 151 -9.82 0.45 -7.58
CA TRP A 151 -10.52 -0.83 -7.38
C TRP A 151 -11.93 -0.67 -6.82
N THR A 152 -12.39 0.56 -6.65
CA THR A 152 -13.69 0.88 -6.07
C THR A 152 -14.71 1.27 -7.15
N ASP A 153 -15.88 1.74 -6.72
CA ASP A 153 -16.89 2.35 -7.60
C ASP A 153 -16.60 3.83 -7.91
N ARG A 154 -15.52 4.41 -7.35
CA ARG A 154 -15.12 5.81 -7.51
C ARG A 154 -13.65 5.97 -7.94
N PRO A 155 -13.21 5.34 -9.06
CA PRO A 155 -11.79 5.36 -9.47
C PRO A 155 -11.25 6.77 -9.75
N TYR A 156 -12.09 7.72 -10.11
CA TYR A 156 -11.71 9.11 -10.32
C TYR A 156 -11.11 9.76 -9.06
N LYS A 157 -11.49 9.32 -7.87
CA LYS A 157 -10.96 9.82 -6.59
C LYS A 157 -9.49 9.49 -6.37
N THR A 158 -8.92 8.53 -7.08
CA THR A 158 -7.47 8.27 -7.04
C THR A 158 -6.70 9.54 -7.35
N SER A 159 -6.97 10.16 -8.50
CA SER A 159 -6.25 11.36 -8.93
C SER A 159 -6.53 12.56 -8.03
N GLU A 160 -7.78 12.74 -7.62
CA GLU A 160 -8.18 13.78 -6.69
C GLU A 160 -7.40 13.68 -5.37
N THR A 161 -7.36 12.47 -4.79
CA THR A 161 -6.69 12.24 -3.50
C THR A 161 -5.18 12.38 -3.61
N VAL A 162 -4.56 11.83 -4.67
CA VAL A 162 -3.12 11.95 -4.91
C VAL A 162 -2.72 13.43 -5.08
N HIS A 163 -3.48 14.21 -5.85
CA HIS A 163 -3.22 15.64 -6.03
C HIS A 163 -3.42 16.44 -4.73
N ARG A 164 -4.41 16.10 -3.92
CA ARG A 164 -4.58 16.71 -2.59
C ARG A 164 -3.34 16.47 -1.73
N ILE A 165 -2.85 15.24 -1.66
CA ILE A 165 -1.67 14.92 -0.86
C ILE A 165 -0.44 15.67 -1.39
N LEU A 166 -0.21 15.68 -2.70
CA LEU A 166 0.91 16.43 -3.31
C LEU A 166 0.86 17.93 -2.97
N ASN A 167 -0.32 18.54 -2.99
CA ASN A 167 -0.49 19.98 -2.80
C ASN A 167 -0.53 20.40 -1.33
N GLU A 168 -1.11 19.57 -0.46
CA GLU A 168 -1.35 19.92 0.93
C GLU A 168 -0.24 19.45 1.86
N MET A 169 0.44 18.32 1.52
CA MET A 169 1.40 17.66 2.41
C MET A 169 2.86 17.91 2.05
N TYR A 170 3.15 18.33 0.81
CA TYR A 170 4.51 18.58 0.37
C TYR A 170 4.73 20.04 0.04
N THR A 171 5.88 20.58 0.43
CA THR A 171 6.28 21.96 0.14
C THR A 171 7.75 22.03 -0.25
N SER A 172 8.18 23.18 -0.80
CA SER A 172 9.59 23.44 -1.13
C SER A 172 10.45 23.89 0.07
N LYS A 173 9.92 23.85 1.28
CA LYS A 173 10.64 24.25 2.50
C LYS A 173 11.50 23.09 3.02
N ALA A 174 12.40 23.40 3.96
CA ALA A 174 13.26 22.40 4.60
C ALA A 174 12.47 21.33 5.40
N ASP A 175 11.31 21.70 5.90
CA ASP A 175 10.33 20.84 6.60
C ASP A 175 9.18 20.42 5.69
N GLY A 176 9.41 20.36 4.40
CA GLY A 176 8.39 20.22 3.36
C GLY A 176 7.87 18.81 3.09
N MET A 177 8.22 17.83 3.92
CA MET A 177 7.67 16.45 3.88
C MET A 177 6.78 16.18 5.09
N PRO A 178 5.71 15.39 4.97
CA PRO A 178 4.78 15.14 6.06
C PRO A 178 5.33 14.21 7.17
N GLY A 179 6.48 13.60 6.98
CA GLY A 179 7.16 12.72 7.92
C GLY A 179 8.65 12.61 7.66
N ASN A 180 9.30 11.60 8.23
CA ASN A 180 10.69 11.27 7.92
C ASN A 180 10.81 10.71 6.51
N ASP A 181 11.91 10.98 5.82
CA ASP A 181 12.10 10.48 4.45
C ASP A 181 12.30 8.95 4.38
N ASP A 182 12.70 8.33 5.48
CA ASP A 182 12.86 6.89 5.66
C ASP A 182 13.56 6.20 4.48
N CYS A 183 14.83 6.52 4.34
CA CYS A 183 15.70 6.00 3.27
C CYS A 183 15.24 6.35 1.85
N GLY A 184 14.56 7.47 1.67
CA GLY A 184 14.06 7.94 0.38
C GLY A 184 12.63 7.51 0.05
N ALA A 185 11.91 6.89 1.00
CA ALA A 185 10.55 6.41 0.77
C ALA A 185 9.58 7.55 0.47
N MET A 186 9.62 8.63 1.26
CA MET A 186 8.77 9.81 1.06
C MET A 186 9.10 10.56 -0.24
N GLY A 187 10.39 10.77 -0.52
CA GLY A 187 10.85 11.40 -1.76
C GLY A 187 10.46 10.57 -2.97
N SER A 188 10.60 9.24 -2.90
CA SER A 188 10.17 8.33 -3.96
C SER A 188 8.66 8.37 -4.18
N TRP A 189 7.87 8.40 -3.10
CA TRP A 189 6.42 8.54 -3.17
C TRP A 189 6.01 9.80 -3.93
N TYR A 190 6.62 10.94 -3.58
CA TYR A 190 6.37 12.23 -4.25
C TYR A 190 6.65 12.16 -5.75
N VAL A 191 7.79 11.56 -6.14
CA VAL A 191 8.17 11.42 -7.55
C VAL A 191 7.19 10.53 -8.30
N PHE A 192 6.87 9.34 -7.78
CA PHE A 192 5.92 8.42 -8.40
C PHE A 192 4.51 9.02 -8.51
N ALA A 193 4.03 9.65 -7.45
CA ALA A 193 2.74 10.34 -7.44
C ALA A 193 2.69 11.46 -8.49
N SER A 194 3.75 12.27 -8.60
CA SER A 194 3.86 13.35 -9.59
C SER A 194 3.91 12.83 -11.03
N ILE A 195 4.50 11.67 -11.26
CA ILE A 195 4.52 11.00 -12.57
C ILE A 195 3.14 10.43 -12.92
N GLY A 196 2.31 10.15 -11.92
CA GLY A 196 1.00 9.51 -12.09
C GLY A 196 1.06 7.99 -12.21
N LEU A 197 2.14 7.37 -11.73
CA LEU A 197 2.35 5.93 -11.71
C LEU A 197 2.79 5.50 -10.30
N TYR A 198 2.22 4.43 -9.75
CA TYR A 198 2.64 3.92 -8.45
C TYR A 198 2.73 2.38 -8.42
N PRO A 199 3.84 1.79 -7.96
CA PRO A 199 4.01 0.34 -7.88
C PRO A 199 3.28 -0.21 -6.65
N MET A 200 1.95 -0.25 -6.69
CA MET A 200 1.07 -0.50 -5.55
C MET A 200 1.20 -1.91 -4.97
N ILE A 201 1.47 -2.92 -5.80
CA ILE A 201 1.49 -4.32 -5.36
C ILE A 201 2.92 -4.85 -5.37
N PRO A 202 3.54 -5.13 -4.22
CA PRO A 202 4.89 -5.69 -4.15
C PRO A 202 5.02 -6.99 -4.96
N GLY A 203 6.11 -7.12 -5.72
CA GLY A 203 6.38 -8.29 -6.55
C GLY A 203 5.65 -8.33 -7.90
N ILE A 204 4.77 -7.37 -8.19
CA ILE A 204 4.10 -7.24 -9.50
C ILE A 204 4.81 -6.15 -10.31
N ALA A 205 5.24 -6.49 -11.53
CA ALA A 205 5.80 -5.54 -12.49
C ALA A 205 4.68 -4.74 -13.17
N GLY A 206 4.04 -3.84 -12.41
CA GLY A 206 2.92 -3.03 -12.89
C GLY A 206 2.74 -1.78 -12.05
N PHE A 207 1.97 -0.84 -12.59
CA PHE A 207 1.68 0.41 -11.92
C PHE A 207 0.18 0.68 -11.85
N SER A 208 -0.27 1.18 -10.71
CA SER A 208 -1.55 1.88 -10.61
C SER A 208 -1.40 3.29 -11.18
N VAL A 209 -2.43 3.79 -11.84
CA VAL A 209 -2.39 5.05 -12.57
C VAL A 209 -3.20 6.12 -11.82
N SER A 210 -2.64 7.32 -11.74
CA SER A 210 -3.33 8.56 -11.38
C SER A 210 -3.06 9.63 -12.44
N LEU A 211 -3.78 10.74 -12.40
CA LEU A 211 -3.50 11.86 -13.31
C LEU A 211 -2.10 12.42 -13.01
N PRO A 212 -1.21 12.48 -14.01
CA PRO A 212 0.12 13.08 -13.81
C PRO A 212 0.01 14.54 -13.41
N TYR A 213 0.91 14.98 -12.55
CA TYR A 213 0.96 16.36 -12.08
C TYR A 213 1.44 17.34 -13.16
N PHE A 214 2.33 16.88 -14.06
CA PHE A 214 2.92 17.66 -15.13
C PHE A 214 2.35 17.27 -16.49
N ASN A 215 2.17 18.26 -17.37
CA ASN A 215 1.59 18.05 -18.72
C ASN A 215 2.44 17.12 -19.60
N ASN A 216 3.75 17.24 -19.52
CA ASN A 216 4.70 16.45 -20.28
C ASN A 216 5.83 15.94 -19.40
N ILE A 217 5.97 14.62 -19.35
CA ILE A 217 7.04 13.95 -18.61
C ILE A 217 7.79 13.04 -19.58
N THR A 218 9.12 13.04 -19.51
CA THR A 218 9.94 12.08 -20.24
C THR A 218 10.90 11.41 -19.27
N LEU A 219 10.76 10.11 -19.12
CA LEU A 219 11.67 9.27 -18.36
C LEU A 219 12.67 8.63 -19.32
N HIS A 220 13.94 8.76 -19.04
CA HIS A 220 15.04 8.21 -19.83
C HIS A 220 15.56 6.94 -19.18
N PHE A 221 15.54 5.84 -19.93
CA PHE A 221 16.09 4.55 -19.52
C PHE A 221 17.25 4.15 -20.44
N PRO A 222 18.13 3.24 -20.04
CA PRO A 222 19.23 2.79 -20.88
C PRO A 222 18.79 2.25 -22.27
N LYS A 223 17.60 1.67 -22.35
CA LYS A 223 17.06 1.05 -23.56
C LYS A 223 15.92 1.81 -24.23
N GLY A 224 15.62 3.03 -23.77
CA GLY A 224 14.52 3.80 -24.36
C GLY A 224 13.98 4.92 -23.49
N LYS A 225 12.84 5.46 -23.89
CA LYS A 225 12.17 6.55 -23.19
C LYS A 225 10.69 6.23 -22.98
N LEU A 226 10.18 6.57 -21.80
CA LEU A 226 8.74 6.62 -21.55
C LEU A 226 8.31 8.10 -21.59
N LYS A 227 7.33 8.40 -22.44
CA LYS A 227 6.73 9.73 -22.50
C LYS A 227 5.32 9.67 -21.96
N ILE A 228 5.00 10.52 -20.99
CA ILE A 228 3.68 10.67 -20.40
C ILE A 228 3.18 12.06 -20.75
N LYS A 229 1.96 12.17 -21.26
CA LYS A 229 1.36 13.42 -21.72
C LYS A 229 -0.06 13.56 -21.19
N GLY A 230 -0.52 14.80 -21.03
CA GLY A 230 -1.88 15.13 -20.66
C GLY A 230 -2.12 15.25 -19.16
N GLY A 231 -1.06 15.28 -18.37
CA GLY A 231 -1.14 15.64 -16.95
C GLY A 231 -1.53 17.11 -16.77
N ASP A 232 -2.19 17.40 -15.67
CA ASP A 232 -2.64 18.75 -15.34
C ASP A 232 -2.95 18.81 -13.83
N PHE A 233 -2.14 19.55 -13.08
CA PHE A 233 -2.32 19.69 -11.62
C PHE A 233 -3.63 20.39 -11.22
N SER A 234 -4.27 21.11 -12.15
CA SER A 234 -5.54 21.80 -11.90
C SER A 234 -6.77 20.92 -12.09
N LYS A 235 -6.58 19.71 -12.62
CA LYS A 235 -7.66 18.73 -12.87
C LYS A 235 -7.64 17.62 -11.84
N SER A 236 -8.80 17.01 -11.63
CA SER A 236 -9.00 16.04 -10.55
C SER A 236 -9.11 14.60 -11.02
N TYR A 237 -9.23 14.34 -12.34
CA TYR A 237 -9.46 12.97 -12.84
C TYR A 237 -9.05 12.77 -14.28
N ILE A 238 -8.90 11.49 -14.65
CA ILE A 238 -8.58 11.04 -16.01
C ILE A 238 -9.89 10.76 -16.77
N ASN A 239 -10.08 11.39 -17.93
CA ASN A 239 -11.22 11.12 -18.82
C ASN A 239 -10.99 9.92 -19.75
N GLY A 240 -9.74 9.55 -19.98
CA GLY A 240 -9.36 8.45 -20.83
C GLY A 240 -7.86 8.32 -20.94
N MET A 241 -7.39 7.14 -21.27
CA MET A 241 -5.97 6.83 -21.42
C MET A 241 -5.70 6.14 -22.74
N LYS A 242 -4.51 6.38 -23.30
CA LYS A 242 -3.94 5.64 -24.43
C LYS A 242 -2.53 5.19 -24.08
N ILE A 243 -2.21 3.97 -24.47
CA ILE A 243 -0.85 3.43 -24.40
C ILE A 243 -0.42 3.12 -25.83
N ASN A 244 0.67 3.75 -26.30
CA ASN A 244 1.14 3.63 -27.69
C ASN A 244 0.00 3.86 -28.70
N ASP A 245 -0.78 4.93 -28.50
CA ASP A 245 -1.95 5.33 -29.30
C ASP A 245 -3.16 4.37 -29.26
N VAL A 246 -3.07 3.27 -28.55
CA VAL A 246 -4.20 2.35 -28.33
C VAL A 246 -4.98 2.79 -27.09
N LYS A 247 -6.31 2.93 -27.24
CA LYS A 247 -7.20 3.27 -26.11
C LYS A 247 -7.23 2.10 -25.13
N SER A 248 -7.00 2.40 -23.85
CA SER A 248 -7.04 1.46 -22.74
C SER A 248 -8.35 1.61 -21.96
#